data_f2e0665b5abab70aeb91fd66af150f71
#
_entry.id   f2e0665b5abab70aeb91fd66af150f71
#
_cell.length_a   1.000
_cell.length_b   1.000
_cell.length_c   1.000
_cell.angle_alpha   90.00
_cell.angle_beta   90.00
_cell.angle_gamma   90.00
#
_symmetry.space_group_name_H-M   'P 1'
#
loop_
_entity.id
_entity.type
_entity.pdbx_description
1 polymer ?
#
loop_
_entity_poly.entity_id
_entity_poly.type
_entity_poly.pdbx_seq_one_letter_code
_entity_poly.pdbx_strand_id
1 'polypeptide(L)'
;MNSIRLILLSMWLGATLLFGAVVAPAAFTVLRSFGLPNASEIAGSIVTRCLAVVNLSGFLIGLFLLVTIFLRQRIERWRFLFEGFCIVVIVLVTGVGHWVVAARMHALRVAMSIPVDQIRPDDPRRISFDSLHGYSVNLLGLAMIAALVTIILMCVRLNKLKVKD
;
A
#
# COMPACT_ATOMS: atom_id res chain seq x y z
N MET A 1 -20.96 13.21 -1.99
CA MET A 1 -19.73 13.04 -1.18
C MET A 1 -19.42 11.57 -0.83
N ASN A 2 -20.40 10.76 -0.40
CA ASN A 2 -20.18 9.33 -0.06
C ASN A 2 -19.70 8.49 -1.24
N SER A 3 -20.28 8.67 -2.41
CA SER A 3 -19.92 7.94 -3.63
C SER A 3 -18.48 8.20 -4.09
N ILE A 4 -18.01 9.44 -4.01
CA ILE A 4 -16.63 9.79 -4.39
C ILE A 4 -15.62 9.09 -3.46
N ARG A 5 -15.86 9.09 -2.17
CA ARG A 5 -15.01 8.41 -1.17
C ARG A 5 -14.93 6.91 -1.46
N LEU A 6 -16.09 6.30 -1.73
CA LEU A 6 -16.17 4.88 -2.05
C LEU A 6 -15.42 4.56 -3.34
N ILE A 7 -15.63 5.34 -4.40
CA ILE A 7 -14.96 5.16 -5.71
C ILE A 7 -13.44 5.26 -5.55
N LEU A 8 -12.94 6.33 -4.93
CA LEU A 8 -11.50 6.55 -4.76
C LEU A 8 -10.83 5.40 -4.00
N LEU A 9 -11.45 4.97 -2.88
CA LEU A 9 -10.88 3.90 -2.07
C LEU A 9 -10.95 2.54 -2.77
N SER A 10 -12.04 2.25 -3.50
CA SER A 10 -12.18 1.01 -4.28
C SER A 10 -11.20 0.95 -5.45
N MET A 11 -11.01 2.07 -6.17
CA MET A 11 -10.02 2.16 -7.25
C MET A 11 -8.60 1.94 -6.71
N TRP A 12 -8.26 2.58 -5.59
CA TRP A 12 -6.95 2.40 -4.96
C TRP A 12 -6.73 0.95 -4.50
N LEU A 13 -7.72 0.34 -3.85
CA LEU A 13 -7.65 -1.05 -3.42
C LEU A 13 -7.47 -2.00 -4.61
N GLY A 14 -8.25 -1.81 -5.69
CA GLY A 14 -8.13 -2.61 -6.91
C GLY A 14 -6.76 -2.47 -7.58
N ALA A 15 -6.24 -1.25 -7.70
CA ALA A 15 -4.91 -0.98 -8.24
C ALA A 15 -3.81 -1.63 -7.38
N THR A 16 -3.93 -1.58 -6.06
CA THR A 16 -2.99 -2.17 -5.11
C THR A 16 -2.99 -3.70 -5.19
N LEU A 17 -4.18 -4.31 -5.28
CA LEU A 17 -4.34 -5.75 -5.48
C LEU A 17 -3.73 -6.21 -6.79
N LEU A 18 -4.04 -5.53 -7.91
CA LEU A 18 -3.47 -5.83 -9.22
C LEU A 18 -1.95 -5.71 -9.21
N PHE A 19 -1.43 -4.65 -8.59
CA PHE A 19 0.01 -4.46 -8.46
C PHE A 19 0.67 -5.59 -7.67
N GLY A 20 0.16 -5.93 -6.49
CA GLY A 20 0.77 -6.93 -5.60
C GLY A 20 0.64 -8.36 -6.12
N ALA A 21 -0.53 -8.73 -6.68
CA ALA A 21 -0.81 -10.09 -7.11
C ALA A 21 -0.33 -10.40 -8.54
N VAL A 22 -0.24 -9.40 -9.41
CA VAL A 22 0.06 -9.61 -10.84
C VAL A 22 1.32 -8.87 -11.27
N VAL A 23 1.35 -7.53 -11.13
CA VAL A 23 2.39 -6.71 -11.74
C VAL A 23 3.76 -6.98 -11.10
N ALA A 24 3.84 -7.02 -9.78
CA ALA A 24 5.11 -7.25 -9.09
C ALA A 24 5.69 -8.64 -9.38
N PRO A 25 4.98 -9.76 -9.24
CA PRO A 25 5.49 -11.08 -9.61
C PRO A 25 5.84 -11.19 -11.10
N ALA A 26 5.01 -10.65 -12.00
CA ALA A 26 5.25 -10.67 -13.43
C ALA A 26 6.53 -9.93 -13.81
N ALA A 27 6.82 -8.78 -13.21
CA ALA A 27 8.05 -8.04 -13.47
C ALA A 27 9.30 -8.88 -13.20
N PHE A 28 9.34 -9.62 -12.09
CA PHE A 28 10.44 -10.53 -11.77
C PHE A 28 10.51 -11.73 -12.72
N THR A 29 9.37 -12.36 -13.00
CA THR A 29 9.33 -13.57 -13.86
C THR A 29 9.76 -13.25 -15.28
N VAL A 30 9.19 -12.20 -15.86
CA VAL A 30 9.47 -11.80 -17.26
C VAL A 30 10.93 -11.37 -17.41
N LEU A 31 11.44 -10.50 -16.54
CA LEU A 31 12.83 -10.03 -16.68
C LEU A 31 13.85 -11.14 -16.47
N ARG A 32 13.59 -12.10 -15.60
CA ARG A 32 14.45 -13.29 -15.45
C ARG A 32 14.45 -14.18 -16.69
N SER A 33 13.33 -14.29 -17.41
CA SER A 33 13.26 -15.11 -18.64
C SER A 33 14.15 -14.58 -19.78
N PHE A 34 14.53 -13.30 -19.77
CA PHE A 34 15.48 -12.73 -20.72
C PHE A 34 16.95 -13.05 -20.41
N GLY A 35 17.25 -13.73 -19.31
CA GLY A 35 18.62 -14.13 -18.93
C GLY A 35 19.57 -12.96 -18.62
N LEU A 36 19.05 -11.79 -18.30
CA LEU A 36 19.86 -10.62 -17.99
C LEU A 36 20.57 -10.79 -16.64
N PRO A 37 21.87 -10.48 -16.53
CA PRO A 37 22.64 -10.68 -15.29
C PRO A 37 22.13 -9.82 -14.10
N ASN A 38 21.38 -8.75 -14.36
CA ASN A 38 20.81 -7.83 -13.37
C ASN A 38 19.28 -7.76 -13.42
N ALA A 39 18.62 -8.80 -13.95
CA ALA A 39 17.17 -8.88 -14.13
C ALA A 39 16.39 -8.58 -12.84
N SER A 40 16.78 -9.14 -11.71
CA SER A 40 16.12 -8.93 -10.43
C SER A 40 16.29 -7.49 -9.92
N GLU A 41 17.41 -6.83 -10.16
CA GLU A 41 17.63 -5.44 -9.79
C GLU A 41 16.75 -4.49 -10.61
N ILE A 42 16.62 -4.75 -11.92
CA ILE A 42 15.74 -3.99 -12.81
C ILE A 42 14.29 -4.18 -12.37
N ALA A 43 13.84 -5.44 -12.15
CA ALA A 43 12.50 -5.74 -11.64
C ALA A 43 12.23 -5.02 -10.32
N GLY A 44 13.15 -5.12 -9.37
CA GLY A 44 13.06 -4.47 -8.07
C GLY A 44 12.96 -2.95 -8.16
N SER A 45 13.65 -2.33 -9.13
CA SER A 45 13.57 -0.89 -9.38
C SER A 45 12.19 -0.46 -9.91
N ILE A 46 11.63 -1.22 -10.85
CA ILE A 46 10.29 -1.01 -11.39
C ILE A 46 9.26 -1.15 -10.27
N VAL A 47 9.31 -2.25 -9.52
CA VAL A 47 8.39 -2.53 -8.41
C VAL A 47 8.46 -1.45 -7.33
N THR A 48 9.66 -0.99 -7.00
CA THR A 48 9.85 0.10 -6.00
C THR A 48 9.20 1.41 -6.46
N ARG A 49 9.34 1.77 -7.74
CA ARG A 49 8.69 2.99 -8.29
C ARG A 49 7.17 2.88 -8.28
N CYS A 50 6.62 1.75 -8.72
CA CYS A 50 5.18 1.51 -8.66
C CYS A 50 4.66 1.52 -7.21
N LEU A 51 5.37 0.88 -6.29
CA LEU A 51 5.01 0.87 -4.87
C LEU A 51 5.03 2.27 -4.26
N ALA A 52 5.97 3.13 -4.65
CA ALA A 52 6.00 4.52 -4.22
C ALA A 52 4.73 5.29 -4.64
N VAL A 53 4.24 5.07 -5.88
CA VAL A 53 2.99 5.66 -6.37
C VAL A 53 1.79 5.11 -5.59
N VAL A 54 1.72 3.80 -5.37
CA VAL A 54 0.66 3.14 -4.60
C VAL A 54 0.61 3.67 -3.17
N ASN A 55 1.74 3.76 -2.48
CA ASN A 55 1.81 4.27 -1.12
C ASN A 55 1.43 5.76 -1.04
N LEU A 56 1.98 6.59 -1.93
CA LEU A 56 1.68 8.02 -1.95
C LEU A 56 0.20 8.28 -2.24
N SER A 57 -0.38 7.59 -3.23
CA SER A 57 -1.80 7.73 -3.55
C SER A 57 -2.70 7.24 -2.41
N GLY A 58 -2.35 6.13 -1.75
CA GLY A 58 -3.05 5.64 -0.56
C GLY A 58 -3.01 6.65 0.60
N PHE A 59 -1.86 7.27 0.84
CA PHE A 59 -1.70 8.33 1.83
C PHE A 59 -2.59 9.54 1.52
N LEU A 60 -2.57 10.05 0.29
CA LEU A 60 -3.37 11.21 -0.11
C LEU A 60 -4.87 10.92 -0.07
N ILE A 61 -5.30 9.75 -0.55
CA ILE A 61 -6.70 9.31 -0.46
C ILE A 61 -7.11 9.18 1.00
N GLY A 62 -6.28 8.57 1.84
CA GLY A 62 -6.53 8.44 3.27
C GLY A 62 -6.69 9.80 3.96
N LEU A 63 -5.82 10.77 3.67
CA LEU A 63 -5.96 12.15 4.19
C LEU A 63 -7.27 12.81 3.72
N PHE A 64 -7.60 12.68 2.45
CA PHE A 64 -8.87 13.19 1.92
C PHE A 64 -10.07 12.57 2.65
N LEU A 65 -10.02 11.25 2.91
CA LEU A 65 -11.06 10.55 3.65
C LEU A 65 -11.15 11.02 5.11
N LEU A 66 -10.02 11.27 5.78
CA LEU A 66 -9.98 11.82 7.15
C LEU A 66 -10.59 13.21 7.21
N VAL A 67 -10.20 14.11 6.31
CA VAL A 67 -10.77 15.46 6.26
C VAL A 67 -12.29 15.40 6.05
N THR A 68 -12.73 14.57 5.11
CA THR A 68 -14.15 14.48 4.75
C THR A 68 -15.00 13.76 5.79
N ILE A 69 -14.42 12.94 6.70
CA ILE A 69 -15.18 12.31 7.79
C ILE A 69 -15.63 13.34 8.84
N PHE A 70 -14.79 14.34 9.13
CA PHE A 70 -15.11 15.42 10.08
C PHE A 70 -16.17 16.39 9.55
N LEU A 71 -16.31 16.55 8.24
CA LEU A 71 -17.34 17.38 7.62
C LEU A 71 -18.73 16.73 7.64
N ARG A 72 -18.85 15.55 8.19
CA ARG A 72 -20.09 14.75 8.22
C ARG A 72 -20.89 14.98 9.51
N GLN A 73 -22.11 15.44 9.37
CA GLN A 73 -23.07 15.50 10.45
C GLN A 73 -23.79 14.14 10.61
N ARG A 74 -24.02 13.72 11.89
CA ARG A 74 -24.83 12.57 12.32
C ARG A 74 -24.34 11.19 11.85
N ILE A 75 -23.27 10.70 12.46
CA ILE A 75 -22.90 9.28 12.44
C ILE A 75 -23.02 8.71 13.85
N GLU A 76 -23.49 7.47 13.99
CA GLU A 76 -23.39 6.72 15.23
C GLU A 76 -21.93 6.72 15.69
N ARG A 77 -21.69 7.14 16.93
CA ARG A 77 -20.33 7.40 17.48
C ARG A 77 -19.36 6.23 17.27
N TRP A 78 -19.81 5.00 17.47
CA TRP A 78 -18.99 3.80 17.29
C TRP A 78 -18.56 3.59 15.85
N ARG A 79 -19.44 3.78 14.89
CA ARG A 79 -19.11 3.63 13.47
C ARG A 79 -18.18 4.71 12.99
N PHE A 80 -18.36 5.93 13.48
CA PHE A 80 -17.45 7.03 13.21
C PHE A 80 -16.03 6.71 13.67
N LEU A 81 -15.90 6.24 14.91
CA LEU A 81 -14.58 5.91 15.49
C LEU A 81 -13.91 4.74 14.74
N PHE A 82 -14.69 3.71 14.39
CA PHE A 82 -14.12 2.54 13.70
C PHE A 82 -13.74 2.84 12.23
N GLU A 83 -14.60 3.56 11.48
CA GLU A 83 -14.28 4.06 10.13
C GLU A 83 -13.04 4.98 10.18
N GLY A 84 -13.01 5.91 11.12
CA GLY A 84 -11.90 6.81 11.35
C GLY A 84 -10.60 6.08 11.69
N PHE A 85 -10.65 5.09 12.57
CA PHE A 85 -9.51 4.26 12.92
C PHE A 85 -8.94 3.52 11.69
N CYS A 86 -9.78 2.87 10.88
CA CYS A 86 -9.31 2.20 9.66
C CYS A 86 -8.64 3.17 8.68
N ILE A 87 -9.20 4.38 8.51
CA ILE A 87 -8.60 5.39 7.64
C ILE A 87 -7.26 5.89 8.20
N VAL A 88 -7.15 6.10 9.51
CA VAL A 88 -5.88 6.44 10.17
C VAL A 88 -4.83 5.35 9.94
N VAL A 89 -5.22 4.08 10.05
CA VAL A 89 -4.33 2.95 9.73
C VAL A 89 -3.83 3.04 8.29
N ILE A 90 -4.69 3.30 7.31
CA ILE A 90 -4.28 3.45 5.90
C ILE A 90 -3.25 4.57 5.78
N VAL A 91 -3.51 5.76 6.35
CA VAL A 91 -2.61 6.92 6.28
C VAL A 91 -1.25 6.61 6.91
N LEU A 92 -1.24 6.07 8.13
CA LEU A 92 0.00 5.79 8.85
C LEU A 92 0.84 4.72 8.13
N VAL A 93 0.19 3.65 7.71
CA VAL A 93 0.88 2.51 7.09
C VAL A 93 1.44 2.86 5.72
N THR A 94 0.66 3.55 4.87
CA THR A 94 1.14 4.01 3.56
C THR A 94 2.19 5.11 3.69
N GLY A 95 2.06 5.99 4.68
CA GLY A 95 3.07 7.00 5.00
C GLY A 95 4.38 6.37 5.46
N VAL A 96 4.37 5.46 6.43
CA VAL A 96 5.57 4.72 6.88
C VAL A 96 6.19 3.95 5.73
N GLY A 97 5.38 3.27 4.90
CA GLY A 97 5.84 2.55 3.72
C GLY A 97 6.58 3.45 2.73
N HIS A 98 6.05 4.65 2.48
CA HIS A 98 6.62 5.59 1.51
C HIS A 98 7.89 6.29 2.03
N TRP A 99 7.84 6.89 3.23
CA TRP A 99 8.94 7.75 3.71
C TRP A 99 9.98 7.03 4.56
N VAL A 100 9.63 5.94 5.24
CA VAL A 100 10.56 5.25 6.12
C VAL A 100 11.11 3.98 5.46
N VAL A 101 10.22 3.05 5.06
CA VAL A 101 10.66 1.75 4.55
C VAL A 101 11.35 1.90 3.20
N ALA A 102 10.74 2.64 2.25
CA ALA A 102 11.33 2.85 0.93
C ALA A 102 12.68 3.59 1.00
N ALA A 103 12.80 4.61 1.86
CA ALA A 103 14.06 5.33 2.04
C ALA A 103 15.18 4.44 2.60
N ARG A 104 14.87 3.60 3.60
CA ARG A 104 15.84 2.65 4.17
C ARG A 104 16.27 1.58 3.17
N MET A 105 15.32 1.02 2.41
CA MET A 105 15.62 0.06 1.35
C MET A 105 16.52 0.68 0.26
N HIS A 106 16.25 1.93 -0.12
CA HIS A 106 17.09 2.65 -1.09
C HIS A 106 18.51 2.86 -0.53
N ALA A 107 18.65 3.31 0.71
CA ALA A 107 19.96 3.49 1.34
C ALA A 107 20.77 2.19 1.40
N LEU A 108 20.14 1.05 1.71
CA LEU A 108 20.78 -0.27 1.70
C LEU A 108 21.23 -0.67 0.29
N ARG A 109 20.43 -0.44 -0.75
CA ARG A 109 20.84 -0.70 -2.14
C ARG A 109 22.08 0.10 -2.53
N VAL A 110 22.11 1.39 -2.21
CA VAL A 110 23.28 2.24 -2.48
C VAL A 110 24.51 1.73 -1.72
N ALA A 111 24.37 1.32 -0.47
CA ALA A 111 25.47 0.81 0.36
C ALA A 111 25.99 -0.56 -0.11
N MET A 112 25.17 -1.35 -0.80
CA MET A 112 25.58 -2.66 -1.34
C MET A 112 26.42 -2.54 -2.61
N SER A 113 26.25 -1.51 -3.43
CA SER A 113 27.02 -1.21 -4.66
C SER A 113 26.96 -2.27 -5.77
N ILE A 114 26.38 -3.44 -5.51
CA ILE A 114 26.15 -4.56 -6.42
C ILE A 114 24.71 -5.06 -6.26
N PRO A 115 24.15 -5.76 -7.26
CA PRO A 115 22.80 -6.33 -7.18
C PRO A 115 22.60 -7.18 -5.93
N VAL A 116 21.46 -7.05 -5.27
CA VAL A 116 21.13 -7.77 -4.03
C VAL A 116 21.28 -9.29 -4.17
N ASP A 117 20.94 -9.83 -5.35
CA ASP A 117 21.05 -11.27 -5.65
C ASP A 117 22.49 -11.79 -5.69
N GLN A 118 23.47 -10.92 -5.92
CA GLN A 118 24.89 -11.25 -5.97
C GLN A 118 25.58 -11.17 -4.61
N ILE A 119 24.87 -10.64 -3.59
CA ILE A 119 25.38 -10.55 -2.23
C ILE A 119 25.08 -11.87 -1.51
N ARG A 120 26.04 -12.31 -0.67
CA ARG A 120 25.89 -13.52 0.13
C ARG A 120 24.65 -13.45 1.01
N PRO A 121 23.91 -14.58 1.20
CA PRO A 121 22.71 -14.62 2.02
C PRO A 121 22.94 -14.24 3.50
N ASP A 122 24.17 -14.45 4.01
CA ASP A 122 24.59 -14.16 5.38
C ASP A 122 25.09 -12.72 5.58
N ASP A 123 25.15 -11.87 4.54
CA ASP A 123 25.52 -10.48 4.67
C ASP A 123 24.44 -9.70 5.46
N PRO A 124 24.81 -8.99 6.54
CA PRO A 124 23.86 -8.23 7.36
C PRO A 124 23.02 -7.21 6.58
N ARG A 125 23.56 -6.65 5.49
CA ARG A 125 22.87 -5.68 4.63
C ARG A 125 21.74 -6.36 3.83
N ARG A 126 22.01 -7.57 3.30
CA ARG A 126 21.00 -8.38 2.60
C ARG A 126 19.91 -8.83 3.56
N ILE A 127 20.25 -9.34 4.74
CA ILE A 127 19.28 -9.72 5.77
C ILE A 127 18.39 -8.54 6.15
N SER A 128 18.97 -7.35 6.34
CA SER A 128 18.23 -6.13 6.64
C SER A 128 17.30 -5.71 5.49
N PHE A 129 17.76 -5.84 4.24
CA PHE A 129 16.95 -5.54 3.05
C PHE A 129 15.75 -6.49 2.92
N ASP A 130 15.97 -7.78 3.10
CA ASP A 130 14.93 -8.81 3.00
C ASP A 130 13.87 -8.63 4.12
N SER A 131 14.32 -8.28 5.34
CA SER A 131 13.42 -7.93 6.46
C SER A 131 12.56 -6.70 6.15
N LEU A 132 13.15 -5.63 5.62
CA LEU A 132 12.42 -4.42 5.22
C LEU A 132 11.44 -4.70 4.07
N HIS A 133 11.81 -5.58 3.14
CA HIS A 133 10.90 -6.02 2.09
C HIS A 133 9.69 -6.76 2.69
N GLY A 134 9.90 -7.67 3.62
CA GLY A 134 8.83 -8.34 4.36
C GLY A 134 7.92 -7.35 5.11
N TYR A 135 8.48 -6.36 5.79
CA TYR A 135 7.69 -5.30 6.43
C TYR A 135 6.88 -4.49 5.41
N SER A 136 7.46 -4.16 4.26
CA SER A 136 6.74 -3.43 3.20
C SER A 136 5.51 -4.19 2.71
N VAL A 137 5.63 -5.49 2.48
CA VAL A 137 4.53 -6.37 2.05
C VAL A 137 3.45 -6.46 3.13
N ASN A 138 3.84 -6.66 4.39
CA ASN A 138 2.90 -6.74 5.52
C ASN A 138 2.15 -5.42 5.74
N LEU A 139 2.84 -4.29 5.66
CA LEU A 139 2.23 -2.96 5.77
C LEU A 139 1.21 -2.74 4.65
N LEU A 140 1.56 -3.07 3.40
CA LEU A 140 0.64 -2.92 2.28
C LEU A 140 -0.59 -3.83 2.45
N GLY A 141 -0.39 -5.07 2.90
CA GLY A 141 -1.47 -6.01 3.24
C GLY A 141 -2.42 -5.45 4.31
N LEU A 142 -1.87 -4.87 5.37
CA LEU A 142 -2.65 -4.22 6.43
C LEU A 142 -3.47 -3.03 5.90
N ALA A 143 -2.87 -2.20 5.03
CA ALA A 143 -3.57 -1.09 4.41
C ALA A 143 -4.73 -1.56 3.51
N MET A 144 -4.54 -2.66 2.76
CA MET A 144 -5.60 -3.26 1.93
C MET A 144 -6.75 -3.80 2.78
N ILE A 145 -6.46 -4.47 3.89
CA ILE A 145 -7.50 -4.96 4.82
C ILE A 145 -8.28 -3.80 5.41
N ALA A 146 -7.59 -2.75 5.89
CA ALA A 146 -8.23 -1.56 6.42
C ALA A 146 -9.10 -0.85 5.38
N ALA A 147 -8.66 -0.78 4.12
CA ALA A 147 -9.44 -0.22 3.01
C ALA A 147 -10.69 -1.06 2.72
N LEU A 148 -10.57 -2.38 2.65
CA LEU A 148 -11.71 -3.29 2.44
C LEU A 148 -12.75 -3.14 3.54
N VAL A 149 -12.33 -3.12 4.81
CA VAL A 149 -13.22 -2.90 5.95
C VAL A 149 -13.93 -1.55 5.84
N THR A 150 -13.19 -0.49 5.50
CA THR A 150 -13.76 0.85 5.31
C THR A 150 -14.80 0.88 4.18
N ILE A 151 -14.54 0.21 3.05
CA ILE A 151 -15.49 0.07 1.93
C ILE A 151 -16.78 -0.64 2.39
N ILE A 152 -16.66 -1.76 3.11
CA ILE A 152 -17.81 -2.52 3.64
C ILE A 152 -18.66 -1.63 4.55
N LEU A 153 -18.02 -0.89 5.48
CA LEU A 153 -18.73 0.02 6.38
C LEU A 153 -19.49 1.12 5.62
N MET A 154 -18.88 1.66 4.55
CA MET A 154 -19.52 2.66 3.68
C MET A 154 -20.72 2.07 2.91
N CYS A 155 -20.60 0.85 2.36
CA CYS A 155 -21.66 0.17 1.63
C CYS A 155 -22.87 -0.16 2.52
N VAL A 156 -22.64 -0.74 3.70
CA VAL A 156 -23.71 -1.05 4.67
C VAL A 156 -24.48 0.20 5.07
N ARG A 157 -23.79 1.33 5.16
CA ARG A 157 -24.44 2.60 5.46
C ARG A 157 -25.30 3.13 4.31
N LEU A 158 -24.83 3.06 3.08
CA LEU A 158 -25.59 3.53 1.92
C LEU A 158 -26.90 2.75 1.78
N ASN A 159 -26.87 1.44 2.04
CA ASN A 159 -28.08 0.61 2.04
C ASN A 159 -29.09 1.01 3.12
N LYS A 160 -28.62 1.34 4.33
CA LYS A 160 -29.53 1.79 5.42
C LYS A 160 -30.20 3.14 5.15
N LEU A 161 -29.59 4.01 4.37
CA LEU A 161 -30.19 5.29 3.98
C LEU A 161 -31.29 5.10 2.94
N LYS A 162 -31.09 4.20 1.96
CA LYS A 162 -32.10 3.87 0.93
C LYS A 162 -33.37 3.18 1.46
N VAL A 163 -33.30 2.51 2.59
CA VAL A 163 -34.45 1.80 3.18
C VAL A 163 -35.31 2.73 4.04
N LYS A 164 -34.81 3.96 4.36
CA LYS A 164 -35.54 4.94 5.18
C LYS A 164 -36.28 6.01 4.36
N ASP A 165 -36.02 6.07 3.05
CA ASP A 165 -36.74 6.88 2.08
C ASP A 165 -37.83 6.02 1.39
#